data_63b01aa9fa44ec8efd56a01dfa14d278
#
_entry.id   63b01aa9fa44ec8efd56a01dfa14d278
#
_cell.length_a   1.000
_cell.length_b   1.000
_cell.length_c   1.000
_cell.angle_alpha   90.00
_cell.angle_beta   90.00
_cell.angle_gamma   90.00
#
_symmetry.space_group_name_H-M   'P 1'
#
loop_
_entity.id
_entity.type
_entity.pdbx_description
1 polymer ?
#
loop_
_entity_poly.entity_id
_entity_poly.type
_entity_poly.pdbx_seq_one_letter_code
_entity_poly.pdbx_strand_id
1 'polypeptide(L)'
;MRSGPARRSAELFRARFGGTPDGVWLAPGRANLMGEHTDYNDGYVLPFALGQGVCAAAARRAGRRLTLCSCQEPAAAVEIALDGLAPGQVTGWAAYPAGVAWALEAAGHRVPGACVAIDSDVPAGAGLSSSAALECATALVLTELAELAVPRRELAAIARRAENEFVGVPTGIMDQSASLLCQSGHALLLDCRSLDTSQVPFDPAAAGASLLLINTRAKHDLSDGEYGERRAECEEAARLLGIPSLRYLTNLAEADRLADPVLRRRARHVVADNQRVLDVVALLSSPPADAYREIGRLLTRAHVSLRDDFEISWPEADTTVEAALAAGAFGARMIGGGFGGSVLALVPATAGGGGGVPVRAAVTDAFARHAWTAPEFLDAVPSASARRVALQ
;
A
#
# COMPACT_ATOMS: atom_id res chain seq x y z
N MET A 1 -13.96 -22.19 9.85
CA MET A 1 -13.40 -20.88 9.55
C MET A 1 -11.98 -20.81 10.10
N ARG A 2 -10.98 -20.40 9.33
CA ARG A 2 -9.63 -20.13 9.89
C ARG A 2 -9.74 -18.94 10.82
N SER A 3 -9.11 -18.99 11.99
CA SER A 3 -9.05 -17.85 12.92
C SER A 3 -8.37 -16.66 12.25
N GLY A 4 -8.85 -15.43 12.52
CA GLY A 4 -8.27 -14.20 11.96
C GLY A 4 -6.83 -13.95 12.46
N PRO A 5 -6.07 -13.06 11.79
CA PRO A 5 -4.64 -12.85 12.09
C PRO A 5 -4.41 -12.36 13.53
N ALA A 6 -5.32 -11.59 14.12
CA ALA A 6 -5.22 -11.15 15.51
C ALA A 6 -5.20 -12.32 16.51
N ARG A 7 -6.03 -13.32 16.28
CA ARG A 7 -6.07 -14.51 17.13
C ARG A 7 -4.83 -15.38 16.92
N ARG A 8 -4.43 -15.61 15.67
CA ARG A 8 -3.25 -16.42 15.36
C ARG A 8 -1.96 -15.80 15.91
N SER A 9 -1.80 -14.46 15.80
CA SER A 9 -0.64 -13.77 16.41
C SER A 9 -0.63 -13.91 17.94
N ALA A 10 -1.77 -13.81 18.60
CA ALA A 10 -1.87 -14.01 20.05
C ALA A 10 -1.62 -15.47 20.48
N GLU A 11 -2.06 -16.44 19.68
CA GLU A 11 -1.78 -17.87 19.91
C GLU A 11 -0.28 -18.15 19.74
N LEU A 12 0.35 -17.61 18.69
CA LEU A 12 1.81 -17.70 18.47
C LEU A 12 2.57 -17.05 19.62
N PHE A 13 2.13 -15.87 20.09
CA PHE A 13 2.74 -15.20 21.24
C PHE A 13 2.78 -16.10 22.47
N ARG A 14 1.62 -16.68 22.83
CA ARG A 14 1.55 -17.59 23.99
C ARG A 14 2.44 -18.82 23.85
N ALA A 15 2.48 -19.39 22.64
CA ALA A 15 3.28 -20.59 22.36
C ALA A 15 4.80 -20.31 22.43
N ARG A 16 5.23 -19.11 22.02
CA ARG A 16 6.66 -18.78 21.93
C ARG A 16 7.24 -18.12 23.17
N PHE A 17 6.44 -17.25 23.82
CA PHE A 17 6.93 -16.41 24.92
C PHE A 17 6.28 -16.77 26.26
N GLY A 18 5.22 -17.58 26.28
CA GLY A 18 4.41 -17.83 27.46
C GLY A 18 3.53 -16.62 27.82
N GLY A 19 2.60 -16.82 28.77
CA GLY A 19 1.73 -15.75 29.25
C GLY A 19 0.78 -15.16 28.19
N THR A 20 0.28 -13.96 28.47
CA THR A 20 -0.62 -13.21 27.58
C THR A 20 0.10 -11.96 27.05
N PRO A 21 -0.15 -11.55 25.79
CA PRO A 21 0.38 -10.28 25.32
C PRO A 21 -0.31 -9.10 26.03
N ASP A 22 0.40 -7.97 26.18
CA ASP A 22 -0.16 -6.72 26.71
C ASP A 22 -1.22 -6.12 25.76
N GLY A 23 -1.13 -6.45 24.47
CA GLY A 23 -2.09 -6.05 23.45
C GLY A 23 -1.87 -6.75 22.12
N VAL A 24 -2.84 -6.52 21.22
CA VAL A 24 -2.73 -6.89 19.81
C VAL A 24 -3.03 -5.65 18.98
N TRP A 25 -2.18 -5.35 18.02
CA TRP A 25 -2.31 -4.22 17.11
C TRP A 25 -2.43 -4.71 15.69
N LEU A 26 -3.38 -4.14 14.97
CA LEU A 26 -3.62 -4.40 13.55
C LEU A 26 -3.27 -3.15 12.76
N ALA A 27 -2.47 -3.30 11.73
CA ALA A 27 -2.27 -2.28 10.71
C ALA A 27 -2.68 -2.84 9.34
N PRO A 28 -3.58 -2.15 8.62
CA PRO A 28 -4.09 -2.63 7.34
C PRO A 28 -3.05 -2.45 6.22
N GLY A 29 -3.12 -3.36 5.23
CA GLY A 29 -2.61 -3.07 3.90
C GLY A 29 -3.44 -1.97 3.22
N ARG A 30 -3.06 -1.59 2.00
CA ARG A 30 -3.76 -0.56 1.23
C ARG A 30 -3.96 -0.96 -0.23
N ALA A 31 -4.96 -0.39 -0.85
CA ALA A 31 -5.02 -0.23 -2.29
C ALA A 31 -5.06 1.26 -2.61
N ASN A 32 -4.49 1.65 -3.76
CA ASN A 32 -4.54 3.03 -4.20
C ASN A 32 -5.58 3.19 -5.32
N LEU A 33 -6.57 4.05 -5.10
CA LEU A 33 -7.62 4.28 -6.07
C LEU A 33 -7.09 5.07 -7.27
N MET A 34 -6.24 6.08 -7.03
CA MET A 34 -5.63 6.92 -8.06
C MET A 34 -4.35 7.58 -7.56
N GLY A 35 -3.39 7.86 -8.46
CA GLY A 35 -2.14 8.53 -8.12
C GLY A 35 -0.99 7.53 -7.87
N GLU A 36 -0.70 6.65 -8.85
CA GLU A 36 0.48 5.78 -8.76
C GLU A 36 1.75 6.50 -9.19
N HIS A 37 2.84 6.28 -8.43
CA HIS A 37 4.15 6.91 -8.65
C HIS A 37 4.15 8.45 -8.58
N THR A 38 3.12 9.03 -7.98
CA THR A 38 3.04 10.49 -7.76
C THR A 38 3.56 10.92 -6.40
N ASP A 39 3.62 10.04 -5.42
CA ASP A 39 3.96 10.35 -4.03
C ASP A 39 5.41 10.81 -3.84
N TYR A 40 6.39 10.19 -4.49
CA TYR A 40 7.78 10.65 -4.47
C TYR A 40 8.06 11.81 -5.46
N ASN A 41 7.04 12.22 -6.22
CA ASN A 41 7.02 13.41 -7.06
C ASN A 41 6.29 14.60 -6.40
N ASP A 42 6.10 14.58 -5.08
CA ASP A 42 5.32 15.57 -4.31
C ASP A 42 3.86 15.70 -4.78
N GLY A 43 3.33 14.68 -5.47
CA GLY A 43 2.02 14.68 -6.08
C GLY A 43 0.88 14.38 -5.12
N TYR A 44 -0.28 14.10 -5.70
CA TYR A 44 -1.46 13.64 -4.98
C TYR A 44 -1.62 12.14 -5.09
N VAL A 45 -2.10 11.51 -4.01
CA VAL A 45 -2.52 10.11 -3.98
C VAL A 45 -3.87 9.97 -3.30
N LEU A 46 -4.60 8.90 -3.63
CA LEU A 46 -5.93 8.63 -3.09
C LEU A 46 -6.07 7.17 -2.66
N PRO A 47 -5.26 6.69 -1.71
CA PRO A 47 -5.36 5.33 -1.20
C PRO A 47 -6.55 5.14 -0.26
N PHE A 48 -6.90 3.87 -0.04
CA PHE A 48 -7.81 3.44 1.03
C PHE A 48 -7.24 2.20 1.73
N ALA A 49 -7.54 2.08 3.03
CA ALA A 49 -7.12 0.94 3.82
C ALA A 49 -7.98 -0.29 3.49
N LEU A 50 -7.35 -1.46 3.50
CA LEU A 50 -8.00 -2.75 3.28
C LEU A 50 -8.50 -3.36 4.61
N GLY A 51 -9.39 -4.34 4.51
CA GLY A 51 -9.77 -5.17 5.66
C GLY A 51 -8.65 -6.11 6.12
N GLN A 52 -7.78 -6.50 5.20
CA GLN A 52 -6.60 -7.33 5.43
C GLN A 52 -5.48 -6.50 6.04
N GLY A 53 -4.71 -7.10 6.96
CA GLY A 53 -3.64 -6.39 7.63
C GLY A 53 -2.62 -7.30 8.32
N VAL A 54 -1.63 -6.67 8.88
CA VAL A 54 -0.64 -7.28 9.78
C VAL A 54 -1.10 -7.10 11.22
N CYS A 55 -1.15 -8.19 11.97
CA CYS A 55 -1.42 -8.19 13.41
C CYS A 55 -0.16 -8.51 14.19
N ALA A 56 0.14 -7.69 15.18
CA ALA A 56 1.26 -7.85 16.09
C ALA A 56 0.73 -8.02 17.53
N ALA A 57 0.85 -9.22 18.08
CA ALA A 57 0.61 -9.48 19.50
C ALA A 57 1.91 -9.23 20.25
N ALA A 58 1.93 -8.33 21.23
CA ALA A 58 3.16 -7.93 21.87
C ALA A 58 3.02 -7.72 23.37
N ALA A 59 4.13 -7.87 24.07
CA ALA A 59 4.30 -7.49 25.47
C ALA A 59 5.67 -6.86 25.71
N ARG A 60 5.71 -5.89 26.64
CA ARG A 60 6.95 -5.29 27.12
C ARG A 60 7.82 -6.34 27.82
N ARG A 61 9.13 -6.26 27.60
CA ARG A 61 10.10 -7.08 28.32
C ARG A 61 11.19 -6.22 28.98
N ALA A 62 11.82 -6.78 30.01
CA ALA A 62 12.98 -6.14 30.60
C ALA A 62 14.16 -6.10 29.62
N GLY A 63 14.97 -5.07 29.77
CA GLY A 63 16.13 -4.82 28.90
C GLY A 63 15.77 -4.16 27.56
N ARG A 64 16.78 -4.06 26.69
CA ARG A 64 16.74 -3.33 25.42
C ARG A 64 16.92 -4.30 24.26
N ARG A 65 15.92 -5.21 24.08
CA ARG A 65 15.92 -6.20 23.00
C ARG A 65 14.51 -6.38 22.44
N LEU A 66 14.40 -6.48 21.13
CA LEU A 66 13.23 -7.00 20.46
C LEU A 66 13.41 -8.49 20.18
N THR A 67 12.40 -9.29 20.49
CA THR A 67 12.33 -10.70 20.07
C THR A 67 11.09 -10.87 19.20
N LEU A 68 11.30 -11.17 17.93
CA LEU A 68 10.29 -11.22 16.89
C LEU A 68 10.04 -12.66 16.44
N CYS A 69 8.79 -13.06 16.24
CA CYS A 69 8.43 -14.30 15.54
C CYS A 69 7.23 -14.04 14.59
N SER A 70 7.12 -14.86 13.55
CA SER A 70 6.06 -14.72 12.53
C SER A 70 5.40 -16.06 12.24
N CYS A 71 4.09 -16.04 12.01
CA CYS A 71 3.35 -17.19 11.53
C CYS A 71 3.74 -17.59 10.09
N GLN A 72 4.22 -16.63 9.29
CA GLN A 72 4.67 -16.86 7.92
C GLN A 72 6.06 -17.50 7.86
N GLU A 73 6.88 -17.27 8.90
CA GLU A 73 8.23 -17.84 9.04
C GLU A 73 8.42 -18.47 10.42
N PRO A 74 7.85 -19.65 10.69
CA PRO A 74 7.75 -20.20 12.04
C PRO A 74 9.08 -20.79 12.58
N ALA A 75 10.15 -20.83 11.79
CA ALA A 75 11.35 -21.62 12.12
C ALA A 75 12.14 -21.07 13.31
N ALA A 76 12.31 -19.77 13.46
CA ALA A 76 13.08 -19.18 14.55
C ALA A 76 12.58 -17.80 14.98
N ALA A 77 12.72 -17.47 16.27
CA ALA A 77 12.59 -16.09 16.74
C ALA A 77 13.87 -15.31 16.39
N VAL A 78 13.70 -14.07 15.97
CA VAL A 78 14.82 -13.15 15.69
C VAL A 78 15.01 -12.24 16.90
N GLU A 79 16.22 -12.25 17.48
CA GLU A 79 16.57 -11.36 18.58
C GLU A 79 17.42 -10.18 18.08
N ILE A 80 17.01 -8.96 18.44
CA ILE A 80 17.62 -7.70 18.01
C ILE A 80 17.96 -6.87 19.24
N ALA A 81 19.24 -6.51 19.41
CA ALA A 81 19.62 -5.53 20.40
C ALA A 81 19.26 -4.12 19.91
N LEU A 82 18.59 -3.32 20.75
CA LEU A 82 18.23 -1.94 20.41
C LEU A 82 19.40 -0.97 20.56
N ASP A 83 20.29 -1.26 21.50
CA ASP A 83 21.47 -0.42 21.72
C ASP A 83 22.49 -0.65 20.60
N GLY A 84 22.87 0.42 19.92
CA GLY A 84 23.78 0.37 18.78
C GLY A 84 23.17 -0.19 17.48
N LEU A 85 21.84 -0.31 17.40
CA LEU A 85 21.16 -0.77 16.19
C LEU A 85 21.39 0.22 15.03
N ALA A 86 21.80 -0.31 13.88
CA ALA A 86 22.14 0.47 12.69
C ALA A 86 21.71 -0.27 11.40
N PRO A 87 21.51 0.48 10.29
CA PRO A 87 21.25 -0.11 8.97
C PRO A 87 22.26 -1.20 8.58
N GLY A 88 21.77 -2.25 7.91
CA GLY A 88 22.58 -3.38 7.46
C GLY A 88 22.84 -4.48 8.51
N GLN A 89 22.50 -4.27 9.78
CA GLN A 89 22.68 -5.28 10.84
C GLN A 89 21.58 -6.35 10.87
N VAL A 90 20.39 -6.03 10.34
CA VAL A 90 19.24 -6.95 10.30
C VAL A 90 18.77 -7.07 8.85
N THR A 91 18.46 -8.27 8.41
CA THR A 91 18.03 -8.56 7.04
C THR A 91 16.71 -9.32 7.02
N GLY A 92 16.13 -9.47 5.83
CA GLY A 92 14.83 -10.12 5.64
C GLY A 92 13.68 -9.36 6.30
N TRP A 93 12.58 -10.04 6.59
CA TRP A 93 11.37 -9.40 7.12
C TRP A 93 11.59 -8.69 8.47
N ALA A 94 12.53 -9.16 9.28
CA ALA A 94 12.84 -8.57 10.59
C ALA A 94 13.51 -7.18 10.48
N ALA A 95 14.05 -6.82 9.32
CA ALA A 95 14.62 -5.49 9.07
C ALA A 95 13.57 -4.37 9.17
N TYR A 96 12.31 -4.63 8.79
CA TYR A 96 11.23 -3.65 8.90
C TYR A 96 10.91 -3.28 10.35
N PRO A 97 10.61 -4.22 11.27
CA PRO A 97 10.43 -3.90 12.69
C PRO A 97 11.68 -3.31 13.34
N ALA A 98 12.89 -3.78 12.98
CA ALA A 98 14.13 -3.24 13.47
C ALA A 98 14.33 -1.78 13.02
N GLY A 99 14.06 -1.50 11.76
CA GLY A 99 14.11 -0.16 11.18
C GLY A 99 13.16 0.81 11.87
N VAL A 100 11.95 0.37 12.20
CA VAL A 100 10.99 1.19 12.97
C VAL A 100 11.53 1.53 14.35
N ALA A 101 12.09 0.56 15.08
CA ALA A 101 12.70 0.82 16.37
C ALA A 101 13.88 1.82 16.26
N TRP A 102 14.74 1.63 15.26
CA TRP A 102 15.84 2.53 14.95
C TRP A 102 15.33 3.95 14.60
N ALA A 103 14.35 4.08 13.74
CA ALA A 103 13.81 5.37 13.32
C ALA A 103 13.10 6.13 14.45
N LEU A 104 12.40 5.42 15.37
CA LEU A 104 11.82 5.99 16.58
C LEU A 104 12.91 6.56 17.50
N GLU A 105 13.99 5.79 17.76
CA GLU A 105 15.12 6.24 18.58
C GLU A 105 15.82 7.45 17.93
N ALA A 106 16.01 7.43 16.61
CA ALA A 106 16.61 8.55 15.88
C ALA A 106 15.74 9.81 15.88
N ALA A 107 14.40 9.67 16.07
CA ALA A 107 13.46 10.76 16.29
C ALA A 107 13.39 11.21 17.76
N GLY A 108 14.17 10.62 18.66
CA GLY A 108 14.20 10.96 20.09
C GLY A 108 13.17 10.18 20.95
N HIS A 109 12.48 9.21 20.37
CA HIS A 109 11.49 8.37 21.08
C HIS A 109 12.14 7.09 21.58
N ARG A 110 12.49 7.04 22.85
CA ARG A 110 13.10 5.83 23.43
C ARG A 110 12.07 4.72 23.57
N VAL A 111 12.30 3.58 22.91
CA VAL A 111 11.41 2.42 22.93
C VAL A 111 11.90 1.34 23.89
N PRO A 112 10.99 0.57 24.52
CA PRO A 112 11.36 -0.52 25.43
C PRO A 112 11.75 -1.77 24.65
N GLY A 113 12.36 -2.75 25.35
CA GLY A 113 12.39 -4.12 24.85
C GLY A 113 10.98 -4.73 24.76
N ALA A 114 10.76 -5.57 23.77
CA ALA A 114 9.47 -6.22 23.55
C ALA A 114 9.61 -7.62 22.97
N CYS A 115 8.67 -8.49 23.30
CA CYS A 115 8.37 -9.71 22.55
C CYS A 115 7.22 -9.44 21.62
N VAL A 116 7.34 -9.80 20.33
CA VAL A 116 6.32 -9.52 19.31
C VAL A 116 6.10 -10.76 18.45
N ALA A 117 4.84 -11.20 18.39
CA ALA A 117 4.40 -12.28 17.49
C ALA A 117 3.52 -11.69 16.39
N ILE A 118 3.88 -11.94 15.15
CA ILE A 118 3.30 -11.32 13.96
C ILE A 118 2.54 -12.35 13.14
N ASP A 119 1.39 -11.95 12.62
CA ASP A 119 0.66 -12.68 11.59
C ASP A 119 0.03 -11.72 10.59
N SER A 120 -0.13 -12.16 9.34
CA SER A 120 -0.66 -11.35 8.24
C SER A 120 -1.68 -12.13 7.42
N ASP A 121 -2.72 -11.44 6.95
CA ASP A 121 -3.59 -11.91 5.88
C ASP A 121 -3.55 -10.99 4.64
N VAL A 122 -2.61 -10.04 4.61
CA VAL A 122 -2.28 -9.34 3.37
C VAL A 122 -1.58 -10.31 2.43
N PRO A 123 -2.10 -10.55 1.21
CA PRO A 123 -1.46 -11.44 0.26
C PRO A 123 -0.03 -11.02 -0.06
N ALA A 124 0.92 -11.93 0.11
CA ALA A 124 2.33 -11.66 -0.16
C ALA A 124 2.56 -11.42 -1.67
N GLY A 125 3.38 -10.44 -2.02
CA GLY A 125 3.72 -10.12 -3.40
C GLY A 125 2.57 -9.54 -4.24
N ALA A 126 1.44 -9.20 -3.62
CA ALA A 126 0.28 -8.68 -4.32
C ALA A 126 0.31 -7.14 -4.53
N GLY A 127 1.37 -6.45 -4.12
CA GLY A 127 1.44 -4.98 -4.22
C GLY A 127 0.50 -4.24 -3.26
N LEU A 128 0.06 -4.88 -2.15
CA LEU A 128 -0.90 -4.34 -1.18
C LEU A 128 -0.24 -3.81 0.10
N SER A 129 1.05 -3.47 0.04
CA SER A 129 1.83 -2.82 1.12
C SER A 129 1.88 -3.59 2.44
N SER A 130 2.23 -4.87 2.36
CA SER A 130 2.46 -5.67 3.58
C SER A 130 3.65 -5.17 4.40
N SER A 131 4.69 -4.60 3.79
CA SER A 131 5.84 -3.98 4.46
C SER A 131 5.40 -2.80 5.32
N ALA A 132 4.72 -1.82 4.72
CA ALA A 132 4.22 -0.65 5.45
C ALA A 132 3.21 -1.03 6.56
N ALA A 133 2.36 -2.05 6.33
CA ALA A 133 1.48 -2.58 7.37
C ALA A 133 2.29 -3.16 8.54
N LEU A 134 3.36 -3.90 8.28
CA LEU A 134 4.25 -4.43 9.31
C LEU A 134 4.95 -3.32 10.08
N GLU A 135 5.45 -2.31 9.39
CA GLU A 135 6.07 -1.12 10.00
C GLU A 135 5.08 -0.36 10.89
N CYS A 136 3.86 -0.09 10.37
CA CYS A 136 2.85 0.64 11.11
C CYS A 136 2.33 -0.14 12.34
N ALA A 137 2.17 -1.46 12.24
CA ALA A 137 1.83 -2.30 13.38
C ALA A 137 2.93 -2.25 14.45
N THR A 138 4.20 -2.34 14.02
CA THR A 138 5.36 -2.25 14.93
C THR A 138 5.47 -0.87 15.58
N ALA A 139 5.26 0.21 14.81
CA ALA A 139 5.29 1.57 15.33
C ALA A 139 4.26 1.77 16.44
N LEU A 140 3.03 1.28 16.24
CA LEU A 140 2.00 1.32 17.29
C LEU A 140 2.37 0.47 18.51
N VAL A 141 2.85 -0.76 18.31
CA VAL A 141 3.33 -1.61 19.40
C VAL A 141 4.36 -0.88 20.25
N LEU A 142 5.42 -0.38 19.62
CA LEU A 142 6.55 0.20 20.34
C LEU A 142 6.19 1.49 21.05
N THR A 143 5.39 2.35 20.43
CA THR A 143 4.97 3.62 21.03
C THR A 143 3.96 3.42 22.15
N GLU A 144 2.97 2.53 22.00
CA GLU A 144 2.01 2.27 23.06
C GLU A 144 2.63 1.51 24.24
N LEU A 145 3.54 0.56 24.02
CA LEU A 145 4.28 -0.09 25.09
C LEU A 145 5.23 0.87 25.82
N ALA A 146 5.70 1.92 25.16
CA ALA A 146 6.50 2.99 25.73
C ALA A 146 5.65 4.11 26.39
N GLU A 147 4.31 4.05 26.28
CA GLU A 147 3.38 5.12 26.71
C GLU A 147 3.67 6.47 26.05
N LEU A 148 4.11 6.44 24.79
CA LEU A 148 4.43 7.63 24.00
C LEU A 148 3.20 8.07 23.19
N ALA A 149 2.89 9.36 23.24
CA ALA A 149 1.83 9.99 22.43
C ALA A 149 2.43 10.61 21.15
N VAL A 150 2.77 9.76 20.18
CA VAL A 150 3.31 10.20 18.89
C VAL A 150 2.16 10.39 17.89
N PRO A 151 2.03 11.56 17.24
CA PRO A 151 0.99 11.81 16.24
C PRO A 151 1.07 10.81 15.08
N ARG A 152 -0.07 10.36 14.56
CA ARG A 152 -0.13 9.37 13.46
C ARG A 152 0.62 9.79 12.21
N ARG A 153 0.61 11.09 11.88
CA ARG A 153 1.40 11.64 10.74
C ARG A 153 2.90 11.50 10.97
N GLU A 154 3.36 11.74 12.19
CA GLU A 154 4.75 11.56 12.56
C GLU A 154 5.15 10.08 12.50
N LEU A 155 4.29 9.18 12.99
CA LEU A 155 4.52 7.73 12.86
C LEU A 155 4.64 7.28 11.40
N ALA A 156 3.84 7.86 10.48
CA ALA A 156 3.96 7.55 9.06
C ALA A 156 5.33 7.98 8.48
N ALA A 157 5.81 9.16 8.87
CA ALA A 157 7.13 9.64 8.46
C ALA A 157 8.26 8.79 9.04
N ILE A 158 8.14 8.37 10.31
CA ILE A 158 9.10 7.49 10.98
C ILE A 158 9.13 6.10 10.31
N ALA A 159 7.97 5.51 10.01
CA ALA A 159 7.87 4.23 9.34
C ALA A 159 8.48 4.28 7.93
N ARG A 160 8.16 5.33 7.14
CA ARG A 160 8.81 5.54 5.84
C ARG A 160 10.33 5.68 5.96
N ARG A 161 10.81 6.42 6.96
CA ARG A 161 12.24 6.55 7.22
C ARG A 161 12.90 5.21 7.51
N ALA A 162 12.23 4.35 8.27
CA ALA A 162 12.68 2.98 8.52
C ALA A 162 12.85 2.18 7.23
N GLU A 163 11.87 2.24 6.32
CA GLU A 163 11.92 1.55 5.04
C GLU A 163 13.03 2.10 4.14
N ASN A 164 13.16 3.42 4.03
CA ASN A 164 14.11 4.04 3.12
C ASN A 164 15.57 3.97 3.63
N GLU A 165 15.81 4.29 4.91
CA GLU A 165 17.16 4.47 5.43
C GLU A 165 17.70 3.19 6.11
N PHE A 166 16.84 2.36 6.71
CA PHE A 166 17.27 1.15 7.39
C PHE A 166 17.17 -0.09 6.51
N VAL A 167 16.03 -0.29 5.85
CA VAL A 167 15.80 -1.42 4.92
C VAL A 167 16.44 -1.16 3.56
N GLY A 168 16.47 0.09 3.10
CA GLY A 168 17.10 0.51 1.84
C GLY A 168 16.14 0.49 0.64
N VAL A 169 14.82 0.45 0.86
CA VAL A 169 13.82 0.49 -0.22
C VAL A 169 13.30 1.92 -0.39
N PRO A 170 13.51 2.58 -1.53
CA PRO A 170 13.23 4.01 -1.72
C PRO A 170 11.75 4.29 -2.01
N THR A 171 10.86 4.08 -1.03
CA THR A 171 9.41 4.30 -1.15
C THR A 171 9.00 5.77 -0.91
N GLY A 172 7.79 6.13 -1.39
CA GLY A 172 7.12 7.38 -1.03
C GLY A 172 6.45 7.31 0.35
N ILE A 173 5.56 8.27 0.64
CA ILE A 173 4.87 8.36 1.95
C ILE A 173 3.47 7.76 1.95
N MET A 174 2.95 7.35 0.79
CA MET A 174 1.56 6.93 0.60
C MET A 174 1.18 5.74 1.48
N ASP A 175 1.99 4.70 1.50
CA ASP A 175 1.66 3.40 2.08
C ASP A 175 1.48 3.47 3.59
N GLN A 176 2.44 4.07 4.28
CA GLN A 176 2.39 4.26 5.73
C GLN A 176 1.28 5.24 6.12
N SER A 177 1.06 6.30 5.31
CA SER A 177 -0.04 7.24 5.53
C SER A 177 -1.40 6.56 5.39
N ALA A 178 -1.60 5.73 4.37
CA ALA A 178 -2.83 4.98 4.20
C ALA A 178 -3.09 4.05 5.38
N SER A 179 -2.08 3.28 5.80
CA SER A 179 -2.20 2.34 6.93
C SER A 179 -2.53 3.04 8.24
N LEU A 180 -1.99 4.25 8.50
CA LEU A 180 -2.15 4.96 9.77
C LEU A 180 -3.29 5.98 9.80
N LEU A 181 -3.74 6.53 8.65
CA LEU A 181 -4.62 7.70 8.62
C LEU A 181 -5.97 7.46 7.96
N CYS A 182 -6.17 6.40 7.16
CA CYS A 182 -7.45 6.11 6.51
C CYS A 182 -8.58 5.91 7.52
N GLN A 183 -9.80 6.27 7.13
CA GLN A 183 -11.04 6.02 7.87
C GLN A 183 -11.92 5.02 7.11
N SER A 184 -12.71 4.24 7.86
CA SER A 184 -13.68 3.32 7.26
C SER A 184 -14.66 4.08 6.37
N GLY A 185 -14.96 3.55 5.18
CA GLY A 185 -15.86 4.18 4.21
C GLY A 185 -15.27 5.42 3.53
N HIS A 186 -13.95 5.63 3.60
CA HIS A 186 -13.27 6.78 2.99
C HIS A 186 -12.02 6.36 2.23
N ALA A 187 -11.67 7.14 1.23
CA ALA A 187 -10.32 7.21 0.67
C ALA A 187 -9.58 8.41 1.28
N LEU A 188 -8.26 8.31 1.38
CA LEU A 188 -7.40 9.34 1.93
C LEU A 188 -6.81 10.18 0.79
N LEU A 189 -7.30 11.40 0.58
CA LEU A 189 -6.56 12.35 -0.24
C LEU A 189 -5.33 12.82 0.56
N LEU A 190 -4.15 12.58 0.01
CA LEU A 190 -2.89 13.06 0.56
C LEU A 190 -2.18 13.94 -0.48
N ASP A 191 -1.89 15.19 -0.15
CA ASP A 191 -0.91 16.01 -0.86
C ASP A 191 0.47 15.66 -0.32
N CYS A 192 1.29 14.94 -1.11
CA CYS A 192 2.60 14.45 -0.65
C CYS A 192 3.63 15.57 -0.48
N ARG A 193 3.37 16.77 -0.99
CA ARG A 193 4.23 17.96 -0.81
C ARG A 193 4.04 18.60 0.55
N SER A 194 2.78 18.89 0.93
CA SER A 194 2.45 19.55 2.21
C SER A 194 2.20 18.56 3.35
N LEU A 195 1.98 17.29 3.01
CA LEU A 195 1.50 16.23 3.89
C LEU A 195 0.10 16.49 4.46
N ASP A 196 -0.66 17.40 3.83
CA ASP A 196 -2.06 17.61 4.18
C ASP A 196 -2.92 16.44 3.74
N THR A 197 -3.89 16.10 4.58
CA THR A 197 -4.79 14.98 4.33
C THR A 197 -6.25 15.36 4.47
N SER A 198 -7.09 14.77 3.62
CA SER A 198 -8.55 14.86 3.72
C SER A 198 -9.18 13.49 3.55
N GLN A 199 -10.21 13.21 4.34
CA GLN A 199 -11.00 11.99 4.19
C GLN A 199 -12.09 12.24 3.15
N VAL A 200 -12.04 11.50 2.06
CA VAL A 200 -13.00 11.61 0.94
C VAL A 200 -14.00 10.46 1.08
N PRO A 201 -15.31 10.70 1.21
CA PRO A 201 -16.30 9.63 1.31
C PRO A 201 -16.18 8.67 0.12
N PHE A 202 -16.05 7.38 0.41
CA PHE A 202 -15.85 6.35 -0.61
C PHE A 202 -16.57 5.07 -0.21
N ASP A 203 -17.85 4.97 -0.59
CA ASP A 203 -18.70 3.80 -0.38
C ASP A 203 -19.25 3.31 -1.73
N PRO A 204 -18.50 2.47 -2.44
CA PRO A 204 -18.96 1.90 -3.71
C PRO A 204 -20.25 1.09 -3.55
N ALA A 205 -20.45 0.42 -2.42
CA ALA A 205 -21.60 -0.44 -2.21
C ALA A 205 -22.92 0.35 -2.18
N ALA A 206 -22.93 1.53 -1.54
CA ALA A 206 -24.09 2.43 -1.55
C ALA A 206 -24.45 2.91 -2.95
N ALA A 207 -23.51 2.93 -3.89
CA ALA A 207 -23.71 3.32 -5.28
C ALA A 207 -23.94 2.12 -6.24
N GLY A 208 -24.17 0.92 -5.71
CA GLY A 208 -24.36 -0.28 -6.53
C GLY A 208 -23.10 -0.75 -7.26
N ALA A 209 -21.93 -0.45 -6.71
CA ALA A 209 -20.63 -0.86 -7.21
C ALA A 209 -19.84 -1.69 -6.16
N SER A 210 -18.81 -2.39 -6.59
CA SER A 210 -17.90 -3.14 -5.74
C SER A 210 -16.48 -2.98 -6.25
N LEU A 211 -15.51 -3.08 -5.34
CA LEU A 211 -14.10 -3.10 -5.65
C LEU A 211 -13.59 -4.54 -5.63
N LEU A 212 -12.97 -4.95 -6.71
CA LEU A 212 -12.35 -6.25 -6.85
C LEU A 212 -10.84 -6.08 -7.05
N LEU A 213 -10.05 -6.60 -6.12
CA LEU A 213 -8.62 -6.75 -6.28
C LEU A 213 -8.33 -8.12 -6.89
N ILE A 214 -7.50 -8.13 -7.91
CA ILE A 214 -7.14 -9.31 -8.69
C ILE A 214 -5.62 -9.44 -8.62
N ASN A 215 -5.13 -10.29 -7.73
CA ASN A 215 -3.72 -10.63 -7.65
C ASN A 215 -3.37 -11.52 -8.85
N THR A 216 -2.56 -11.01 -9.75
CA THR A 216 -2.17 -11.71 -10.97
C THR A 216 -1.22 -12.87 -10.70
N ARG A 217 -0.58 -12.90 -9.53
CA ARG A 217 0.45 -13.89 -9.15
C ARG A 217 1.62 -13.95 -10.14
N ALA A 218 1.74 -12.92 -10.98
CA ALA A 218 2.93 -12.75 -11.81
C ALA A 218 4.16 -12.62 -10.89
N LYS A 219 5.17 -13.46 -11.12
CA LYS A 219 6.44 -13.37 -10.41
C LYS A 219 7.31 -12.35 -11.12
N HIS A 220 7.86 -11.42 -10.38
CA HIS A 220 8.88 -10.49 -10.85
C HIS A 220 10.17 -10.71 -10.07
N ASP A 221 11.23 -11.10 -10.76
CA ASP A 221 12.55 -11.34 -10.17
C ASP A 221 13.42 -10.06 -10.11
N LEU A 222 12.92 -8.91 -10.64
CA LEU A 222 13.72 -7.69 -10.86
C LEU A 222 13.10 -6.40 -10.29
N SER A 223 12.03 -6.48 -9.51
CA SER A 223 11.20 -5.32 -9.11
C SER A 223 11.93 -4.20 -8.36
N ASP A 224 12.98 -4.50 -7.60
CA ASP A 224 13.63 -3.50 -6.73
C ASP A 224 14.45 -2.48 -7.54
N GLY A 225 15.08 -2.88 -8.66
CA GLY A 225 15.83 -2.00 -9.53
C GLY A 225 14.95 -1.09 -10.39
N GLU A 226 13.89 -1.65 -10.98
CA GLU A 226 13.02 -0.95 -11.93
C GLU A 226 12.18 0.16 -11.27
N TYR A 227 11.70 -0.03 -10.04
CA TYR A 227 11.05 1.03 -9.26
C TYR A 227 12.01 2.20 -9.00
N GLY A 228 13.26 1.90 -8.62
CA GLY A 228 14.31 2.90 -8.42
C GLY A 228 14.65 3.67 -9.70
N GLU A 229 14.67 2.99 -10.86
CA GLU A 229 14.87 3.64 -12.16
C GLU A 229 13.75 4.64 -12.47
N ARG A 230 12.48 4.27 -12.28
CA ARG A 230 11.34 5.19 -12.53
C ARG A 230 11.44 6.43 -11.67
N ARG A 231 11.85 6.28 -10.41
CA ARG A 231 12.08 7.41 -9.50
C ARG A 231 13.23 8.27 -10.00
N ALA A 232 14.37 7.70 -10.36
CA ALA A 232 15.51 8.43 -10.89
C ALA A 232 15.19 9.17 -12.19
N GLU A 233 14.41 8.57 -13.11
CA GLU A 233 13.91 9.22 -14.33
C GLU A 233 13.04 10.46 -14.01
N CYS A 234 12.17 10.38 -13.01
CA CYS A 234 11.38 11.53 -12.58
C CYS A 234 12.24 12.63 -11.95
N GLU A 235 13.20 12.27 -11.11
CA GLU A 235 14.15 13.21 -10.49
C GLU A 235 15.00 13.91 -11.56
N GLU A 236 15.48 13.18 -12.56
CA GLU A 236 16.23 13.75 -13.70
C GLU A 236 15.34 14.67 -14.55
N ALA A 237 14.10 14.29 -14.83
CA ALA A 237 13.16 15.14 -15.56
C ALA A 237 12.92 16.47 -14.83
N ALA A 238 12.71 16.44 -13.51
CA ALA A 238 12.55 17.64 -12.70
C ALA A 238 13.81 18.51 -12.70
N ARG A 239 14.99 17.90 -12.57
CA ARG A 239 16.29 18.58 -12.62
C ARG A 239 16.50 19.31 -13.96
N LEU A 240 16.21 18.65 -15.10
CA LEU A 240 16.34 19.24 -16.44
C LEU A 240 15.37 20.39 -16.68
N LEU A 241 14.19 20.34 -16.06
CA LEU A 241 13.19 21.41 -16.12
C LEU A 241 13.49 22.57 -15.15
N GLY A 242 14.45 22.39 -14.24
CA GLY A 242 14.79 23.39 -13.21
C GLY A 242 13.71 23.56 -12.15
N ILE A 243 12.99 22.49 -11.81
CA ILE A 243 11.92 22.48 -10.81
C ILE A 243 12.24 21.50 -9.67
N PRO A 244 11.71 21.73 -8.46
CA PRO A 244 11.98 20.83 -7.32
C PRO A 244 11.46 19.41 -7.49
N SER A 245 10.27 19.25 -8.13
CA SER A 245 9.63 17.98 -8.39
C SER A 245 8.63 18.11 -9.56
N LEU A 246 8.18 16.99 -10.15
CA LEU A 246 7.22 17.03 -11.26
C LEU A 246 5.83 17.57 -10.87
N ARG A 247 5.52 17.67 -9.58
CA ARG A 247 4.32 18.34 -9.04
C ARG A 247 4.20 19.80 -9.42
N TYR A 248 5.32 20.45 -9.77
CA TYR A 248 5.35 21.86 -10.17
C TYR A 248 4.90 22.07 -11.63
N LEU A 249 4.80 21.02 -12.42
CA LEU A 249 4.17 21.09 -13.75
C LEU A 249 2.65 21.20 -13.59
N THR A 250 2.06 22.18 -14.28
CA THR A 250 0.63 22.47 -14.19
C THR A 250 -0.16 21.97 -15.39
N ASN A 251 0.53 21.66 -16.48
CA ASN A 251 -0.08 21.17 -17.72
C ASN A 251 0.89 20.28 -18.52
N LEU A 252 0.34 19.50 -19.42
CA LEU A 252 1.09 18.53 -20.23
C LEU A 252 2.10 19.20 -21.20
N ALA A 253 1.83 20.42 -21.68
CA ALA A 253 2.72 21.11 -22.60
C ALA A 253 4.08 21.49 -21.96
N GLU A 254 4.12 21.66 -20.65
CA GLU A 254 5.38 21.90 -19.94
C GLU A 254 6.31 20.68 -19.97
N ALA A 255 5.76 19.45 -19.98
CA ALA A 255 6.55 18.24 -20.15
C ALA A 255 7.20 18.14 -21.54
N ASP A 256 6.62 18.79 -22.56
CA ASP A 256 7.16 18.78 -23.93
C ASP A 256 8.47 19.57 -24.06
N ARG A 257 8.86 20.33 -23.03
CA ARG A 257 10.17 20.99 -22.94
C ARG A 257 11.32 20.01 -22.75
N LEU A 258 11.03 18.77 -22.31
CA LEU A 258 12.03 17.71 -22.20
C LEU A 258 12.36 17.16 -23.59
N ALA A 259 13.64 17.19 -23.96
CA ALA A 259 14.12 16.65 -25.24
C ALA A 259 14.06 15.11 -25.26
N ASP A 260 14.40 14.48 -24.12
CA ASP A 260 14.35 13.03 -23.96
C ASP A 260 12.90 12.52 -23.98
N PRO A 261 12.52 11.62 -24.91
CA PRO A 261 11.16 11.13 -25.02
C PRO A 261 10.74 10.23 -23.84
N VAL A 262 11.68 9.56 -23.17
CA VAL A 262 11.39 8.74 -21.98
C VAL A 262 11.02 9.64 -20.82
N LEU A 263 11.88 10.60 -20.49
CA LEU A 263 11.63 11.54 -19.39
C LEU A 263 10.35 12.38 -19.62
N ARG A 264 10.08 12.71 -20.89
CA ARG A 264 8.84 13.40 -21.28
C ARG A 264 7.61 12.56 -20.96
N ARG A 265 7.61 11.24 -21.27
CA ARG A 265 6.49 10.32 -20.94
C ARG A 265 6.31 10.21 -19.43
N ARG A 266 7.40 10.07 -18.65
CA ARG A 266 7.33 10.04 -17.19
C ARG A 266 6.67 11.31 -16.62
N ALA A 267 7.11 12.47 -17.08
CA ALA A 267 6.53 13.75 -16.68
C ALA A 267 5.04 13.86 -17.06
N ARG A 268 4.67 13.44 -18.28
CA ARG A 268 3.27 13.43 -18.72
C ARG A 268 2.39 12.55 -17.87
N HIS A 269 2.88 11.35 -17.49
CA HIS A 269 2.15 10.48 -16.56
C HIS A 269 1.87 11.19 -15.23
N VAL A 270 2.90 11.72 -14.56
CA VAL A 270 2.78 12.37 -13.25
C VAL A 270 1.81 13.54 -13.28
N VAL A 271 1.91 14.41 -14.30
CA VAL A 271 0.98 15.55 -14.48
C VAL A 271 -0.46 15.07 -14.65
N ALA A 272 -0.66 14.10 -15.56
CA ALA A 272 -2.00 13.60 -15.86
C ALA A 272 -2.61 12.82 -14.67
N ASP A 273 -1.80 12.06 -13.92
CA ASP A 273 -2.31 11.27 -12.80
C ASP A 273 -2.64 12.14 -11.59
N ASN A 274 -1.86 13.21 -11.34
CA ASN A 274 -2.23 14.24 -10.37
C ASN A 274 -3.61 14.85 -10.67
N GLN A 275 -3.89 15.17 -11.94
CA GLN A 275 -5.20 15.68 -12.33
C GLN A 275 -6.31 14.65 -12.14
N ARG A 276 -6.06 13.36 -12.51
CA ARG A 276 -7.04 12.27 -12.31
C ARG A 276 -7.37 12.09 -10.82
N VAL A 277 -6.41 12.23 -9.91
CA VAL A 277 -6.69 12.20 -8.47
C VAL A 277 -7.70 13.28 -8.09
N LEU A 278 -7.48 14.52 -8.52
CA LEU A 278 -8.38 15.64 -8.22
C LEU A 278 -9.76 15.45 -8.86
N ASP A 279 -9.82 14.92 -10.09
CA ASP A 279 -11.08 14.61 -10.77
C ASP A 279 -11.88 13.54 -10.01
N VAL A 280 -11.23 12.48 -9.54
CA VAL A 280 -11.88 11.43 -8.73
C VAL A 280 -12.37 12.00 -7.39
N VAL A 281 -11.58 12.85 -6.74
CA VAL A 281 -11.98 13.53 -5.50
C VAL A 281 -13.22 14.41 -5.72
N ALA A 282 -13.28 15.15 -6.82
CA ALA A 282 -14.44 15.97 -7.18
C ALA A 282 -15.70 15.11 -7.40
N LEU A 283 -15.56 13.98 -8.13
CA LEU A 283 -16.66 13.03 -8.36
C LEU A 283 -17.17 12.40 -7.07
N LEU A 284 -16.28 12.07 -6.13
CA LEU A 284 -16.67 11.46 -4.85
C LEU A 284 -17.25 12.48 -3.87
N SER A 285 -16.81 13.74 -3.91
CA SER A 285 -17.28 14.81 -3.02
C SER A 285 -18.68 15.32 -3.37
N SER A 286 -19.07 15.23 -4.64
CA SER A 286 -20.39 15.66 -5.15
C SER A 286 -20.84 14.70 -6.24
N PRO A 287 -21.23 13.46 -5.90
CA PRO A 287 -21.40 12.39 -6.86
C PRO A 287 -22.62 12.61 -7.77
N PRO A 288 -22.44 12.75 -9.10
CA PRO A 288 -23.52 12.60 -10.05
C PRO A 288 -23.99 11.13 -10.11
N ALA A 289 -25.14 10.87 -10.73
CA ALA A 289 -25.74 9.54 -10.78
C ALA A 289 -24.83 8.46 -11.42
N ASP A 290 -23.92 8.86 -12.29
CA ASP A 290 -22.97 7.99 -12.99
C ASP A 290 -21.52 8.13 -12.50
N ALA A 291 -21.29 8.76 -11.33
CA ALA A 291 -19.97 9.03 -10.79
C ALA A 291 -19.02 7.82 -10.83
N TYR A 292 -19.50 6.65 -10.41
CA TYR A 292 -18.65 5.45 -10.37
C TYR A 292 -18.34 4.90 -11.77
N ARG A 293 -19.16 5.16 -12.78
CA ARG A 293 -18.82 4.85 -14.17
C ARG A 293 -17.73 5.77 -14.71
N GLU A 294 -17.79 7.05 -14.34
CA GLU A 294 -16.75 8.02 -14.74
C GLU A 294 -15.43 7.73 -14.00
N ILE A 295 -15.48 7.42 -12.70
CA ILE A 295 -14.30 6.93 -11.96
C ILE A 295 -13.70 5.69 -12.65
N GLY A 296 -14.54 4.75 -13.09
CA GLY A 296 -14.08 3.59 -13.85
C GLY A 296 -13.33 3.97 -15.12
N ARG A 297 -13.84 4.95 -15.90
CA ARG A 297 -13.12 5.45 -17.09
C ARG A 297 -11.79 6.09 -16.75
N LEU A 298 -11.72 6.84 -15.63
CA LEU A 298 -10.45 7.43 -15.14
C LEU A 298 -9.47 6.35 -14.73
N LEU A 299 -9.92 5.27 -14.06
CA LEU A 299 -9.06 4.11 -13.72
C LEU A 299 -8.44 3.50 -15.00
N THR A 300 -9.25 3.27 -16.02
CA THR A 300 -8.76 2.69 -17.29
C THR A 300 -7.79 3.63 -18.00
N ARG A 301 -8.05 4.94 -18.02
CA ARG A 301 -7.11 5.92 -18.58
C ARG A 301 -5.80 5.98 -17.80
N ALA A 302 -5.86 5.83 -16.46
CA ALA A 302 -4.65 5.73 -15.64
C ALA A 302 -3.86 4.47 -15.98
N HIS A 303 -4.52 3.31 -16.20
CA HIS A 303 -3.85 2.09 -16.62
C HIS A 303 -3.09 2.27 -17.95
N VAL A 304 -3.74 2.88 -18.95
CA VAL A 304 -3.08 3.17 -20.24
C VAL A 304 -1.82 4.03 -20.03
N SER A 305 -1.90 5.07 -19.19
CA SER A 305 -0.75 5.91 -18.89
C SER A 305 0.36 5.16 -18.11
N LEU A 306 0.00 4.28 -17.18
CA LEU A 306 0.94 3.42 -16.46
C LEU A 306 1.65 2.43 -17.40
N ARG A 307 0.92 1.91 -18.41
CA ARG A 307 1.48 1.00 -19.42
C ARG A 307 2.33 1.73 -20.45
N ASP A 308 1.83 2.82 -21.04
CA ASP A 308 2.42 3.44 -22.25
C ASP A 308 3.37 4.60 -21.92
N ASP A 309 3.07 5.41 -20.89
CA ASP A 309 3.89 6.55 -20.49
C ASP A 309 4.89 6.19 -19.40
N PHE A 310 4.45 5.39 -18.40
CA PHE A 310 5.30 5.05 -17.25
C PHE A 310 6.01 3.70 -17.40
N GLU A 311 5.49 2.82 -18.25
CA GLU A 311 6.06 1.51 -18.64
C GLU A 311 6.33 0.60 -17.44
N ILE A 312 5.32 0.47 -16.56
CA ILE A 312 5.35 -0.39 -15.36
C ILE A 312 4.28 -1.47 -15.36
N SER A 313 3.46 -1.56 -16.41
CA SER A 313 2.49 -2.64 -16.55
C SER A 313 3.17 -3.94 -17.03
N TRP A 314 2.45 -5.03 -16.93
CA TRP A 314 2.92 -6.36 -17.34
C TRP A 314 1.78 -7.13 -18.03
N PRO A 315 2.09 -8.20 -18.81
CA PRO A 315 1.11 -8.87 -19.66
C PRO A 315 -0.13 -9.39 -18.92
N GLU A 316 0.05 -9.93 -17.70
CA GLU A 316 -1.08 -10.42 -16.90
C GLU A 316 -1.97 -9.29 -16.42
N ALA A 317 -1.42 -8.10 -16.12
CA ALA A 317 -2.22 -6.94 -15.74
C ALA A 317 -3.01 -6.41 -16.93
N ASP A 318 -2.37 -6.24 -18.08
CA ASP A 318 -3.03 -5.75 -19.30
C ASP A 318 -4.18 -6.69 -19.69
N THR A 319 -3.92 -7.99 -19.72
CA THR A 319 -4.94 -9.02 -19.99
C THR A 319 -6.08 -9.01 -18.96
N THR A 320 -5.74 -8.80 -17.68
CA THR A 320 -6.75 -8.70 -16.60
C THR A 320 -7.65 -7.48 -16.83
N VAL A 321 -7.08 -6.33 -17.15
CA VAL A 321 -7.86 -5.10 -17.44
C VAL A 321 -8.76 -5.30 -18.65
N GLU A 322 -8.25 -5.84 -19.75
CA GLU A 322 -9.02 -6.13 -20.96
C GLU A 322 -10.17 -7.10 -20.69
N ALA A 323 -9.91 -8.21 -20.01
CA ALA A 323 -10.92 -9.21 -19.65
C ALA A 323 -11.98 -8.64 -18.70
N ALA A 324 -11.58 -7.82 -17.73
CA ALA A 324 -12.49 -7.17 -16.78
C ALA A 324 -13.44 -6.20 -17.50
N LEU A 325 -12.92 -5.36 -18.39
CA LEU A 325 -13.72 -4.42 -19.19
C LEU A 325 -14.70 -5.15 -20.12
N ALA A 326 -14.23 -6.19 -20.81
CA ALA A 326 -15.08 -7.02 -21.68
C ALA A 326 -16.20 -7.70 -20.91
N ALA A 327 -15.99 -8.03 -19.63
CA ALA A 327 -16.97 -8.64 -18.73
C ALA A 327 -17.85 -7.62 -17.98
N GLY A 328 -17.78 -6.33 -18.33
CA GLY A 328 -18.68 -5.27 -17.84
C GLY A 328 -18.18 -4.54 -16.59
N ALA A 329 -16.90 -4.59 -16.24
CA ALA A 329 -16.33 -3.69 -15.25
C ALA A 329 -16.52 -2.22 -15.69
N PHE A 330 -16.78 -1.31 -14.76
CA PHE A 330 -16.84 0.12 -15.04
C PHE A 330 -15.45 0.66 -15.43
N GLY A 331 -14.40 0.06 -14.93
CA GLY A 331 -13.03 0.32 -15.24
C GLY A 331 -12.08 -0.53 -14.41
N ALA A 332 -10.83 -0.61 -14.84
CA ALA A 332 -9.79 -1.36 -14.14
C ALA A 332 -8.41 -0.77 -14.40
N ARG A 333 -7.47 -0.98 -13.46
CA ARG A 333 -6.07 -0.58 -13.59
C ARG A 333 -5.15 -1.44 -12.71
N MET A 334 -3.90 -1.56 -13.10
CA MET A 334 -2.86 -2.05 -12.19
C MET A 334 -2.71 -1.11 -10.99
N ILE A 335 -2.27 -1.61 -9.85
CA ILE A 335 -1.98 -0.83 -8.64
C ILE A 335 -0.64 -1.22 -8.03
N GLY A 336 -0.06 -0.29 -7.23
CA GLY A 336 1.23 -0.45 -6.57
C GLY A 336 2.42 -0.08 -7.46
N GLY A 337 3.59 -0.56 -7.11
CA GLY A 337 4.84 -0.21 -7.78
C GLY A 337 5.02 -0.70 -9.22
N GLY A 338 4.12 -1.54 -9.71
CA GLY A 338 4.21 -2.11 -11.06
C GLY A 338 5.08 -3.38 -11.12
N PHE A 339 5.36 -3.80 -12.34
CA PHE A 339 6.20 -4.98 -12.67
C PHE A 339 5.69 -6.31 -12.09
N GLY A 340 4.53 -6.36 -11.53
CA GLY A 340 3.84 -7.48 -10.90
C GLY A 340 2.84 -7.02 -9.86
N GLY A 341 2.06 -7.93 -9.27
CA GLY A 341 1.10 -7.63 -8.23
C GLY A 341 -0.35 -7.67 -8.68
N SER A 342 -1.13 -6.64 -8.38
CA SER A 342 -2.59 -6.67 -8.51
C SER A 342 -3.16 -5.64 -9.49
N VAL A 343 -4.36 -5.95 -9.97
CA VAL A 343 -5.27 -5.04 -10.68
C VAL A 343 -6.44 -4.72 -9.77
N LEU A 344 -6.83 -3.46 -9.69
CA LEU A 344 -8.07 -2.99 -9.10
C LEU A 344 -9.13 -2.84 -10.19
N ALA A 345 -10.25 -3.53 -10.04
CA ALA A 345 -11.42 -3.38 -10.92
C ALA A 345 -12.61 -2.81 -10.14
N LEU A 346 -13.25 -1.81 -10.70
CA LEU A 346 -14.52 -1.28 -10.23
C LEU A 346 -15.64 -1.95 -11.03
N VAL A 347 -16.48 -2.74 -10.36
CA VAL A 347 -17.47 -3.62 -10.98
C VAL A 347 -18.88 -3.32 -10.48
N PRO A 348 -19.94 -3.63 -11.24
CA PRO A 348 -21.30 -3.60 -10.71
C PRO A 348 -21.44 -4.52 -9.49
N ALA A 349 -22.11 -4.03 -8.43
CA ALA A 349 -22.48 -4.87 -7.29
C ALA A 349 -23.56 -5.88 -7.69
N THR A 350 -23.51 -7.07 -7.07
CA THR A 350 -24.57 -8.09 -7.21
C THR A 350 -25.43 -8.13 -5.96
N ALA A 351 -26.70 -8.51 -6.09
CA ALA A 351 -27.59 -8.70 -4.96
C ALA A 351 -27.02 -9.79 -4.02
N GLY A 352 -26.78 -9.45 -2.76
CA GLY A 352 -26.22 -10.37 -1.76
C GLY A 352 -24.77 -10.13 -1.36
N GLY A 353 -24.11 -9.08 -1.89
CA GLY A 353 -22.72 -8.73 -1.57
C GLY A 353 -21.71 -9.54 -2.41
N GLY A 354 -20.67 -8.88 -2.83
CA GLY A 354 -19.69 -9.42 -3.77
C GLY A 354 -20.08 -9.13 -5.22
N GLY A 355 -19.31 -8.26 -5.87
CA GLY A 355 -19.48 -7.93 -7.29
C GLY A 355 -18.54 -8.75 -8.17
N GLY A 356 -18.78 -8.67 -9.48
CA GLY A 356 -17.77 -9.10 -10.44
C GLY A 356 -17.70 -10.59 -10.73
N VAL A 357 -18.74 -11.39 -10.48
CA VAL A 357 -18.77 -12.81 -10.89
C VAL A 357 -18.40 -12.99 -12.36
N PRO A 358 -18.97 -12.21 -13.33
CA PRO A 358 -18.56 -12.29 -14.72
C PRO A 358 -17.08 -11.92 -14.93
N VAL A 359 -16.58 -10.92 -14.20
CA VAL A 359 -15.18 -10.48 -14.28
C VAL A 359 -14.24 -11.57 -13.77
N ARG A 360 -14.56 -12.18 -12.64
CA ARG A 360 -13.77 -13.31 -12.08
C ARG A 360 -13.67 -14.46 -13.08
N ALA A 361 -14.78 -14.84 -13.69
CA ALA A 361 -14.81 -15.92 -14.71
C ALA A 361 -13.97 -15.52 -15.92
N ALA A 362 -14.20 -14.34 -16.50
CA ALA A 362 -13.50 -13.89 -17.70
C ALA A 362 -11.96 -13.80 -17.49
N VAL A 363 -11.52 -13.29 -16.34
CA VAL A 363 -10.09 -13.21 -16.01
C VAL A 363 -9.51 -14.60 -15.80
N THR A 364 -10.21 -15.50 -15.08
CA THR A 364 -9.77 -16.88 -14.89
C THR A 364 -9.59 -17.59 -16.23
N ASP A 365 -10.57 -17.46 -17.14
CA ASP A 365 -10.51 -18.05 -18.47
C ASP A 365 -9.38 -17.44 -19.33
N ALA A 366 -9.13 -16.14 -19.21
CA ALA A 366 -8.01 -15.48 -19.89
C ALA A 366 -6.66 -16.05 -19.42
N PHE A 367 -6.46 -16.17 -18.11
CA PHE A 367 -5.24 -16.78 -17.55
C PHE A 367 -5.05 -18.24 -17.97
N ALA A 368 -6.13 -19.01 -17.98
CA ALA A 368 -6.09 -20.41 -18.46
C ALA A 368 -5.66 -20.51 -19.94
N ARG A 369 -6.15 -19.61 -20.82
CA ARG A 369 -5.73 -19.57 -22.23
C ARG A 369 -4.24 -19.26 -22.41
N HIS A 370 -3.64 -18.49 -21.53
CA HIS A 370 -2.21 -18.16 -21.55
C HIS A 370 -1.35 -19.17 -20.76
N ALA A 371 -1.96 -20.18 -20.13
CA ALA A 371 -1.27 -21.12 -19.24
C ALA A 371 -0.55 -20.44 -18.06
N TRP A 372 -1.06 -19.29 -17.62
CA TRP A 372 -0.55 -18.58 -16.44
C TRP A 372 -1.08 -19.17 -15.15
N THR A 373 -0.40 -18.86 -14.04
CA THR A 373 -0.87 -19.21 -12.71
C THR A 373 -2.24 -18.57 -12.46
N ALA A 374 -3.21 -19.36 -11.95
CA ALA A 374 -4.56 -18.85 -11.70
C ALA A 374 -4.53 -17.63 -10.77
N PRO A 375 -5.27 -16.54 -11.09
CA PRO A 375 -5.31 -15.35 -10.29
C PRO A 375 -6.06 -15.56 -8.97
N GLU A 376 -5.78 -14.72 -7.98
CA GLU A 376 -6.52 -14.69 -6.73
C GLU A 376 -7.38 -13.42 -6.67
N PHE A 377 -8.57 -13.55 -6.09
CA PHE A 377 -9.55 -12.48 -6.03
C PHE A 377 -9.85 -12.09 -4.58
N LEU A 378 -9.89 -10.79 -4.32
CA LEU A 378 -10.21 -10.23 -3.02
C LEU A 378 -11.25 -9.12 -3.20
N ASP A 379 -12.39 -9.23 -2.50
CA ASP A 379 -13.32 -8.12 -2.39
C ASP A 379 -12.75 -7.07 -1.45
N ALA A 380 -12.59 -5.84 -1.92
CA ALA A 380 -12.02 -4.76 -1.16
C ALA A 380 -13.11 -3.82 -0.63
N VAL A 381 -12.98 -3.44 0.64
CA VAL A 381 -13.87 -2.48 1.28
C VAL A 381 -13.00 -1.44 1.98
N PRO A 382 -13.24 -0.13 1.77
CA PRO A 382 -12.52 0.91 2.49
C PRO A 382 -12.68 0.76 4.00
N SER A 383 -11.58 0.45 4.68
CA SER A 383 -11.53 0.01 6.06
C SER A 383 -10.84 1.00 6.98
N ALA A 384 -10.89 0.78 8.29
CA ALA A 384 -10.27 1.65 9.28
C ALA A 384 -8.74 1.47 9.32
N SER A 385 -8.04 2.54 9.70
CA SER A 385 -6.59 2.57 9.90
C SER A 385 -6.11 1.66 11.03
N ALA A 386 -4.80 1.63 11.18
CA ALA A 386 -4.10 0.87 12.20
C ALA A 386 -4.58 1.21 13.62
N ARG A 387 -4.74 0.18 14.46
CA ARG A 387 -5.34 0.32 15.81
C ARG A 387 -5.02 -0.88 16.69
N ARG A 388 -5.14 -0.68 17.99
CA ARG A 388 -5.22 -1.80 18.95
C ARG A 388 -6.57 -2.50 18.78
N VAL A 389 -6.58 -3.83 18.83
CA VAL A 389 -7.79 -4.65 18.66
C VAL A 389 -8.03 -5.51 19.87
N ALA A 390 -9.30 -5.74 20.20
CA ALA A 390 -9.68 -6.70 21.23
C ALA A 390 -9.52 -8.14 20.69
N LEU A 391 -9.03 -9.05 21.53
CA LEU A 391 -9.13 -10.48 21.26
C LEU A 391 -10.57 -10.93 21.52
N GLN A 392 -11.29 -11.23 20.47
CA GLN A 392 -12.61 -11.87 20.57
C GLN A 392 -12.48 -13.38 20.81
#